data_ab1483c5955eed47dfa6364f4e030d31
#
_entry.id   ab1483c5955eed47dfa6364f4e030d31
#
_cell.length_a   1.000
_cell.length_b   1.000
_cell.length_c   1.000
_cell.angle_alpha   90.00
_cell.angle_beta   90.00
_cell.angle_gamma   90.00
#
_symmetry.space_group_name_H-M   'P 1'
#
loop_
_entity.id
_entity.type
_entity.pdbx_description
1 polymer ?
#
loop_
_entity_poly.entity_id
_entity_poly.type
_entity_poly.pdbx_seq_one_letter_code
_entity_poly.pdbx_strand_id
1 'polypeptide(L)'
;MRKTGLKNTLLAALGLGLALGANVAQAVIFDRNGNKLPDSEVNSSKVNWELLSVEKGKQYSGIGLLEQRASGICTAFFLDTQGANQSPAYAVTNGHCYDGSTFPKPQEVLINQPSNLVFKLNYFKDGLNRVRSVRVRRVVYATMKGTDITVLELDTSFKQLVKEGFTPLKIEPVPAPVGEPVEIVGIPLNGVEPSRSFLHRAVCEIGQSANVREDVYQWEKSIRNRCSLVGGMSGSPVVSLQSNRVVAIANTGVDDNALLQPECSLNRPCEITRDGKVTTLAKENYAQRVSDIPSCFDRRGIFNLDLSSCRLEKP
;
A
#
# COMPACT_ATOMS: atom_id res chain seq x y z
N MET A 1 72.73 26.13 3.26
CA MET A 1 71.56 25.91 2.41
C MET A 1 70.78 24.72 2.97
N ARG A 2 69.74 24.98 3.75
CA ARG A 2 68.85 23.93 4.32
C ARG A 2 67.58 23.87 3.54
N LYS A 3 67.27 22.68 2.96
CA LYS A 3 66.00 22.41 2.26
C LYS A 3 65.04 21.80 3.33
N THR A 4 63.97 22.51 3.60
CA THR A 4 62.84 22.04 4.42
C THR A 4 61.84 21.37 3.52
N GLY A 5 61.63 20.07 3.73
CA GLY A 5 60.60 19.30 3.03
C GLY A 5 59.25 19.42 3.77
N LEU A 6 58.27 19.85 2.98
CA LEU A 6 56.86 19.91 3.42
C LEU A 6 56.25 18.51 3.28
N LYS A 7 55.81 17.91 4.39
CA LYS A 7 55.01 16.67 4.37
C LYS A 7 53.56 17.03 4.18
N ASN A 8 53.00 16.70 3.05
CA ASN A 8 51.55 16.74 2.78
C ASN A 8 50.89 15.56 3.49
N THR A 9 50.11 15.85 4.53
CA THR A 9 49.22 14.87 5.18
C THR A 9 47.88 14.91 4.47
N LEU A 10 47.59 13.89 3.65
CA LEU A 10 46.24 13.68 3.09
C LEU A 10 45.32 13.21 4.25
N LEU A 11 44.38 14.05 4.63
CA LEU A 11 43.22 13.63 5.44
C LEU A 11 42.23 12.96 4.50
N ALA A 12 42.13 11.64 4.59
CA ALA A 12 41.02 10.89 4.00
C ALA A 12 39.76 11.13 4.82
N ALA A 13 38.86 11.96 4.35
CA ALA A 13 37.51 12.08 4.90
C ALA A 13 36.74 10.81 4.52
N LEU A 14 36.58 9.88 5.46
CA LEU A 14 35.57 8.81 5.36
C LEU A 14 34.19 9.47 5.44
N GLY A 15 33.57 9.68 4.29
CA GLY A 15 32.15 9.98 4.21
C GLY A 15 31.35 8.75 4.63
N LEU A 16 30.86 8.73 5.88
CA LEU A 16 29.75 7.83 6.24
C LEU A 16 28.54 8.29 5.44
N GLY A 17 28.29 7.65 4.31
CA GLY A 17 27.02 7.70 3.63
C GLY A 17 25.96 7.01 4.50
N LEU A 18 25.22 7.79 5.30
CA LEU A 18 23.95 7.36 5.86
C LEU A 18 23.03 7.08 4.67
N ALA A 19 22.94 5.82 4.28
CA ALA A 19 21.82 5.35 3.47
C ALA A 19 20.58 5.54 4.34
N LEU A 20 19.86 6.64 4.12
CA LEU A 20 18.48 6.80 4.56
C LEU A 20 17.67 5.78 3.75
N GLY A 21 17.68 4.52 4.20
CA GLY A 21 16.71 3.55 3.75
C GLY A 21 15.33 4.12 4.09
N ALA A 22 14.51 4.35 3.08
CA ALA A 22 13.11 4.61 3.30
C ALA A 22 12.58 3.49 4.20
N ASN A 23 12.25 3.82 5.46
CA ASN A 23 11.61 2.90 6.38
C ASN A 23 10.19 2.68 5.85
N VAL A 24 10.05 1.69 4.98
CA VAL A 24 8.74 1.25 4.49
C VAL A 24 8.03 0.60 5.67
N ALA A 25 6.79 0.98 5.91
CA ALA A 25 5.98 0.42 6.98
C ALA A 25 6.07 -1.10 6.98
N GLN A 26 6.50 -1.67 8.09
CA GLN A 26 6.47 -3.11 8.33
C GLN A 26 5.16 -3.45 9.05
N ALA A 27 4.74 -4.69 8.99
CA ALA A 27 3.48 -5.12 9.54
C ALA A 27 3.61 -6.55 10.09
N VAL A 28 2.56 -7.05 10.72
CA VAL A 28 2.59 -8.32 11.45
C VAL A 28 2.37 -9.49 10.49
N ILE A 29 3.15 -10.56 10.63
CA ILE A 29 2.92 -11.83 9.96
C ILE A 29 2.27 -12.85 10.91
N PHE A 30 1.45 -13.74 10.37
CA PHE A 30 0.68 -14.73 11.12
C PHE A 30 0.87 -16.15 10.56
N ASP A 31 0.73 -17.14 11.44
CA ASP A 31 0.57 -18.53 11.01
C ASP A 31 -0.89 -18.82 10.56
N ARG A 32 -1.15 -20.04 10.11
CA ARG A 32 -2.48 -20.49 9.66
C ARG A 32 -3.53 -20.55 10.77
N ASN A 33 -3.11 -20.49 12.03
CA ASN A 33 -3.99 -20.47 13.20
C ASN A 33 -4.23 -19.03 13.70
N GLY A 34 -3.69 -18.01 13.01
CA GLY A 34 -3.80 -16.60 13.39
C GLY A 34 -2.89 -16.19 14.55
N ASN A 35 -1.84 -16.97 14.87
CA ASN A 35 -0.84 -16.57 15.84
C ASN A 35 0.22 -15.71 15.18
N LYS A 36 0.64 -14.64 15.84
CA LYS A 36 1.75 -13.82 15.38
C LYS A 36 3.03 -14.64 15.31
N LEU A 37 3.74 -14.53 14.17
CA LEU A 37 5.08 -15.05 13.97
C LEU A 37 6.12 -13.93 14.13
N PRO A 38 7.35 -14.23 14.55
CA PRO A 38 8.44 -13.27 14.53
C PRO A 38 8.85 -12.93 13.09
N ASP A 39 9.33 -11.71 12.86
CA ASP A 39 9.73 -11.23 11.53
C ASP A 39 10.80 -12.10 10.87
N SER A 40 11.63 -12.78 11.66
CA SER A 40 12.61 -13.74 11.15
C SER A 40 11.99 -14.97 10.43
N GLU A 41 10.70 -15.22 10.66
CA GLU A 41 9.97 -16.34 10.03
C GLU A 41 9.25 -15.96 8.74
N VAL A 42 9.37 -14.73 8.25
CA VAL A 42 8.69 -14.22 7.04
C VAL A 42 8.91 -15.10 5.79
N ASN A 43 10.03 -15.77 5.69
CA ASN A 43 10.35 -16.71 4.59
C ASN A 43 10.00 -18.15 4.89
N SER A 44 9.47 -18.45 6.08
CA SER A 44 9.11 -19.81 6.46
C SER A 44 7.79 -20.27 5.83
N SER A 45 7.58 -21.59 5.81
CA SER A 45 6.32 -22.19 5.37
C SER A 45 5.17 -22.01 6.37
N LYS A 46 5.45 -21.47 7.57
CA LYS A 46 4.46 -21.24 8.62
C LYS A 46 3.59 -20.01 8.34
N VAL A 47 4.10 -19.01 7.58
CA VAL A 47 3.37 -17.77 7.31
C VAL A 47 2.07 -18.07 6.57
N ASN A 48 0.98 -17.47 7.03
CA ASN A 48 -0.33 -17.59 6.39
C ASN A 48 -0.42 -16.71 5.13
N TRP A 49 0.33 -17.11 4.12
CA TRP A 49 0.19 -16.56 2.78
C TRP A 49 0.52 -17.61 1.70
N GLU A 50 0.00 -17.40 0.52
CA GLU A 50 0.22 -18.23 -0.66
C GLU A 50 0.81 -17.38 -1.79
N LEU A 51 1.92 -17.82 -2.35
CA LEU A 51 2.45 -17.26 -3.60
C LEU A 51 1.50 -17.62 -4.74
N LEU A 52 0.97 -16.61 -5.43
CA LEU A 52 0.02 -16.81 -6.51
C LEU A 52 0.73 -17.10 -7.84
N SER A 53 0.22 -18.08 -8.58
CA SER A 53 0.52 -18.30 -10.00
C SER A 53 -0.47 -17.51 -10.86
N VAL A 54 -0.14 -17.30 -12.15
CA VAL A 54 -1.03 -16.69 -13.14
C VAL A 54 -2.38 -17.44 -13.20
N GLU A 55 -2.37 -18.76 -13.11
CA GLU A 55 -3.57 -19.59 -13.16
C GLU A 55 -4.48 -19.35 -11.95
N LYS A 56 -3.91 -19.45 -10.74
CA LYS A 56 -4.66 -19.28 -9.48
C LYS A 56 -5.06 -17.84 -9.19
N GLY A 57 -4.27 -16.89 -9.69
CA GLY A 57 -4.46 -15.46 -9.45
C GLY A 57 -5.05 -14.67 -10.63
N LYS A 58 -5.62 -15.33 -11.63
CA LYS A 58 -6.10 -14.67 -12.86
C LYS A 58 -7.03 -13.46 -12.58
N GLN A 59 -7.91 -13.57 -11.60
CA GLN A 59 -8.80 -12.48 -11.16
C GLN A 59 -8.05 -11.29 -10.56
N TYR A 60 -6.78 -11.46 -10.16
CA TYR A 60 -5.91 -10.43 -9.57
C TYR A 60 -4.88 -9.90 -10.56
N SER A 61 -5.04 -10.15 -11.87
CA SER A 61 -4.14 -9.62 -12.91
C SER A 61 -4.07 -8.09 -12.94
N GLY A 62 -5.06 -7.40 -12.37
CA GLY A 62 -5.09 -5.96 -12.18
C GLY A 62 -4.35 -5.47 -10.93
N ILE A 63 -3.79 -6.36 -10.10
CA ILE A 63 -2.95 -5.99 -8.95
C ILE A 63 -1.49 -6.02 -9.39
N GLY A 64 -0.69 -5.10 -8.86
CA GLY A 64 0.69 -5.02 -9.29
C GLY A 64 1.59 -4.19 -8.38
N LEU A 65 2.86 -4.18 -8.75
CA LEU A 65 3.92 -3.44 -8.08
C LEU A 65 3.90 -1.98 -8.51
N LEU A 66 3.91 -1.08 -7.55
CA LEU A 66 4.19 0.34 -7.78
C LEU A 66 5.69 0.58 -7.58
N GLU A 67 6.32 1.16 -8.59
CA GLU A 67 7.76 1.45 -8.59
C GLU A 67 8.05 2.94 -8.76
N GLN A 68 9.15 3.36 -8.13
CA GLN A 68 9.81 4.63 -8.39
C GLN A 68 11.31 4.37 -8.63
N ARG A 69 11.86 4.95 -9.72
CA ARG A 69 13.30 4.81 -10.07
C ARG A 69 13.79 3.35 -10.06
N ALA A 70 12.97 2.43 -10.59
CA ALA A 70 13.21 0.98 -10.62
C ALA A 70 13.26 0.29 -9.24
N SER A 71 12.84 0.96 -8.17
CA SER A 71 12.66 0.36 -6.85
C SER A 71 11.17 0.18 -6.58
N GLY A 72 10.77 -1.03 -6.18
CA GLY A 72 9.41 -1.29 -5.69
C GLY A 72 9.17 -0.53 -4.38
N ILE A 73 8.02 0.09 -4.26
CA ILE A 73 7.65 0.87 -3.09
C ILE A 73 6.39 0.35 -2.40
N CYS A 74 5.35 -0.01 -3.17
CA CYS A 74 4.04 -0.39 -2.68
C CYS A 74 3.35 -1.34 -3.65
N THR A 75 2.22 -1.86 -3.22
CA THR A 75 1.23 -2.54 -4.07
C THR A 75 0.16 -1.53 -4.49
N ALA A 76 -0.38 -1.68 -5.69
CA ALA A 76 -1.55 -0.94 -6.18
C ALA A 76 -2.49 -1.88 -6.92
N PHE A 77 -3.72 -1.45 -7.17
CA PHE A 77 -4.67 -2.22 -7.99
C PHE A 77 -5.39 -1.34 -9.00
N PHE A 78 -5.65 -1.90 -10.18
CA PHE A 78 -6.44 -1.31 -11.26
C PHE A 78 -7.90 -1.23 -10.83
N LEU A 79 -8.43 0.00 -10.78
CA LEU A 79 -9.79 0.29 -10.30
C LEU A 79 -10.83 0.09 -11.41
N ASP A 80 -11.93 -0.60 -11.11
CA ASP A 80 -13.14 -0.60 -11.93
C ASP A 80 -13.93 0.69 -11.71
N THR A 81 -13.75 1.66 -12.60
CA THR A 81 -14.49 2.92 -12.58
C THR A 81 -15.84 2.83 -13.27
N GLN A 82 -16.20 1.66 -13.84
CA GLN A 82 -17.37 1.48 -14.71
C GLN A 82 -17.43 2.50 -15.87
N GLY A 83 -16.26 3.04 -16.22
CA GLY A 83 -16.13 4.13 -17.16
C GLY A 83 -16.41 3.75 -18.60
N ALA A 84 -16.72 4.78 -19.41
CA ALA A 84 -16.90 4.66 -20.84
C ALA A 84 -15.58 4.25 -21.54
N ASN A 85 -15.72 3.77 -22.78
CA ASN A 85 -14.63 3.18 -23.59
C ASN A 85 -13.32 3.99 -23.70
N GLN A 86 -13.33 5.29 -23.44
CA GLN A 86 -12.17 6.18 -23.58
C GLN A 86 -11.72 6.83 -22.25
N SER A 87 -12.33 6.45 -21.12
CA SER A 87 -11.89 6.97 -19.82
C SER A 87 -10.46 6.54 -19.52
N PRO A 88 -9.67 7.38 -18.84
CA PRO A 88 -8.39 6.95 -18.31
C PRO A 88 -8.53 5.71 -17.42
N ALA A 89 -7.49 4.89 -17.37
CA ALA A 89 -7.39 3.88 -16.34
C ALA A 89 -6.90 4.53 -15.02
N TYR A 90 -7.39 4.02 -13.90
CA TYR A 90 -6.98 4.47 -12.59
C TYR A 90 -6.48 3.32 -11.73
N ALA A 91 -5.52 3.61 -10.86
CA ALA A 91 -5.08 2.68 -9.83
C ALA A 91 -5.23 3.30 -8.45
N VAL A 92 -5.39 2.45 -7.43
CA VAL A 92 -5.51 2.87 -6.03
C VAL A 92 -4.39 2.26 -5.22
N THR A 93 -3.84 3.04 -4.28
CA THR A 93 -2.83 2.64 -3.29
C THR A 93 -2.95 3.53 -2.04
N ASN A 94 -2.02 3.42 -1.08
CA ASN A 94 -2.00 4.31 0.08
C ASN A 94 -1.50 5.71 -0.25
N GLY A 95 -1.83 6.68 0.60
CA GLY A 95 -1.36 8.07 0.54
C GLY A 95 0.15 8.17 0.67
N HIS A 96 0.75 7.42 1.58
CA HIS A 96 2.20 7.39 1.75
C HIS A 96 2.96 6.80 0.56
N CYS A 97 2.27 6.18 -0.42
CA CYS A 97 2.85 5.61 -1.64
C CYS A 97 2.84 6.58 -2.83
N TYR A 98 2.39 7.83 -2.67
CA TYR A 98 2.08 8.71 -3.80
C TYR A 98 3.31 9.13 -4.63
N ASP A 99 4.48 9.18 -4.03
CA ASP A 99 5.72 9.54 -4.73
C ASP A 99 6.93 8.67 -4.36
N GLY A 100 6.81 7.81 -3.31
CA GLY A 100 7.85 6.87 -2.86
C GLY A 100 9.05 7.51 -2.14
N SER A 101 9.09 8.84 -1.98
CA SER A 101 10.20 9.57 -1.33
C SER A 101 9.74 10.51 -0.22
N THR A 102 8.51 11.00 -0.31
CA THR A 102 7.89 11.90 0.68
C THR A 102 6.49 11.43 0.99
N PHE A 103 5.95 11.88 2.13
CA PHE A 103 4.56 11.65 2.51
C PHE A 103 3.78 12.95 2.40
N PRO A 104 2.46 12.92 2.06
CA PRO A 104 1.61 14.09 2.24
C PRO A 104 1.70 14.58 3.68
N LYS A 105 1.67 15.89 3.92
CA LYS A 105 1.63 16.41 5.30
C LYS A 105 0.34 15.98 6.00
N PRO A 106 0.28 15.94 7.34
CA PRO A 106 -0.87 15.39 8.09
C PRO A 106 -2.24 15.99 7.75
N GLN A 107 -2.27 17.27 7.31
CA GLN A 107 -3.52 17.95 6.94
C GLN A 107 -3.60 18.25 5.44
N GLU A 108 -2.74 17.66 4.64
CA GLU A 108 -2.63 17.96 3.22
C GLU A 108 -3.48 17.03 2.38
N VAL A 109 -4.15 17.60 1.39
CA VAL A 109 -4.78 16.90 0.28
C VAL A 109 -4.11 17.35 -1.01
N LEU A 110 -3.37 16.44 -1.64
CA LEU A 110 -2.66 16.68 -2.89
C LEU A 110 -3.57 16.35 -4.07
N ILE A 111 -3.64 17.27 -5.04
CA ILE A 111 -4.47 17.11 -6.24
C ILE A 111 -3.62 17.38 -7.47
N ASN A 112 -3.78 16.53 -8.50
CA ASN A 112 -3.16 16.69 -9.82
C ASN A 112 -1.64 16.89 -9.77
N GLN A 113 -0.95 16.13 -8.90
CA GLN A 113 0.51 16.19 -8.80
C GLN A 113 1.18 15.44 -9.96
N PRO A 114 2.30 15.94 -10.48
CA PRO A 114 3.12 15.19 -11.43
C PRO A 114 3.61 13.89 -10.80
N SER A 115 3.87 12.87 -11.62
CA SER A 115 4.32 11.58 -11.13
C SER A 115 5.45 11.01 -11.99
N ASN A 116 6.37 10.31 -11.34
CA ASN A 116 7.41 9.50 -11.97
C ASN A 116 7.26 8.00 -11.63
N LEU A 117 6.09 7.63 -11.13
CA LEU A 117 5.77 6.26 -10.76
C LEU A 117 5.48 5.40 -12.00
N VAL A 118 5.75 4.12 -11.88
CA VAL A 118 5.40 3.07 -12.84
C VAL A 118 4.58 2.00 -12.12
N PHE A 119 3.44 1.67 -12.67
CA PHE A 119 2.60 0.58 -12.18
C PHE A 119 2.80 -0.67 -13.04
N LYS A 120 3.23 -1.77 -12.43
CA LYS A 120 3.50 -3.06 -13.08
C LYS A 120 2.40 -4.05 -12.73
N LEU A 121 1.41 -4.19 -13.62
CA LEU A 121 0.31 -5.14 -13.46
C LEU A 121 0.74 -6.58 -13.75
N ASN A 122 -0.04 -7.54 -13.24
CA ASN A 122 0.18 -8.98 -13.48
C ASN A 122 1.52 -9.48 -12.91
N TYR A 123 1.85 -9.04 -11.71
CA TYR A 123 3.16 -9.25 -11.11
C TYR A 123 3.29 -10.62 -10.45
N PHE A 124 3.05 -11.69 -11.24
CA PHE A 124 3.20 -13.08 -10.83
C PHE A 124 4.60 -13.62 -11.14
N LYS A 125 5.12 -14.52 -10.29
CA LYS A 125 6.43 -15.13 -10.48
C LYS A 125 6.54 -15.89 -11.81
N ASP A 126 5.51 -16.64 -12.16
CA ASP A 126 5.42 -17.45 -13.40
C ASP A 126 4.86 -16.65 -14.60
N GLY A 127 4.60 -15.35 -14.41
CA GLY A 127 4.01 -14.45 -15.40
C GLY A 127 4.88 -13.28 -15.80
N LEU A 128 6.19 -13.29 -15.52
CA LEU A 128 7.09 -12.13 -15.73
C LEU A 128 7.12 -11.65 -17.19
N ASN A 129 6.96 -12.53 -18.16
CA ASN A 129 6.86 -12.21 -19.58
C ASN A 129 5.53 -11.53 -19.97
N ARG A 130 4.56 -11.46 -19.05
CA ARG A 130 3.24 -10.82 -19.23
C ARG A 130 3.05 -9.61 -18.31
N VAL A 131 4.09 -9.19 -17.61
CA VAL A 131 4.05 -7.98 -16.79
C VAL A 131 3.85 -6.78 -17.70
N ARG A 132 2.82 -5.99 -17.42
CA ARG A 132 2.51 -4.75 -18.13
C ARG A 132 2.93 -3.56 -17.30
N SER A 133 3.99 -2.87 -17.72
CA SER A 133 4.41 -1.61 -17.13
C SER A 133 3.63 -0.44 -17.73
N VAL A 134 2.99 0.35 -16.90
CA VAL A 134 2.24 1.56 -17.28
C VAL A 134 2.75 2.73 -16.45
N ARG A 135 3.11 3.83 -17.10
CA ARG A 135 3.46 5.06 -16.37
C ARG A 135 2.24 5.63 -15.67
N VAL A 136 2.43 6.15 -14.49
CA VAL A 136 1.44 7.00 -13.84
C VAL A 136 1.52 8.38 -14.49
N ARG A 137 0.43 8.84 -15.10
CA ARG A 137 0.36 10.15 -15.75
C ARG A 137 0.40 11.27 -14.74
N ARG A 138 -0.36 11.11 -13.65
CA ARG A 138 -0.42 12.02 -12.50
C ARG A 138 -1.07 11.36 -11.30
N VAL A 139 -0.80 11.90 -10.14
CA VAL A 139 -1.55 11.62 -8.91
C VAL A 139 -2.77 12.54 -8.91
N VAL A 140 -3.96 12.01 -9.18
CA VAL A 140 -5.18 12.84 -9.18
C VAL A 140 -5.64 13.20 -7.78
N TYR A 141 -5.31 12.35 -6.80
CA TYR A 141 -5.64 12.55 -5.39
C TYR A 141 -4.65 11.79 -4.51
N ALA A 142 -4.13 12.42 -3.47
CA ALA A 142 -3.40 11.74 -2.39
C ALA A 142 -3.59 12.48 -1.07
N THR A 143 -3.75 11.75 0.02
CA THR A 143 -3.82 12.31 1.37
C THR A 143 -3.42 11.31 2.43
N MET A 144 -2.94 11.83 3.56
CA MET A 144 -2.85 11.12 4.83
C MET A 144 -3.70 11.82 5.94
N LYS A 145 -4.58 12.74 5.56
CA LYS A 145 -5.52 13.43 6.44
C LYS A 145 -6.76 12.55 6.68
N GLY A 146 -6.93 12.07 7.88
CA GLY A 146 -8.09 11.24 8.29
C GLY A 146 -8.15 9.84 7.67
N THR A 147 -7.47 9.63 6.56
CA THR A 147 -7.31 8.36 5.84
C THR A 147 -5.96 8.35 5.11
N ASP A 148 -5.55 7.22 4.58
CA ASP A 148 -4.28 7.05 3.87
C ASP A 148 -4.55 6.46 2.48
N ILE A 149 -4.85 7.32 1.51
CA ILE A 149 -5.35 6.94 0.17
C ILE A 149 -4.69 7.77 -0.93
N THR A 150 -4.37 7.11 -2.04
CA THR A 150 -3.96 7.72 -3.31
C THR A 150 -4.75 7.13 -4.47
N VAL A 151 -5.20 8.00 -5.38
CA VAL A 151 -5.76 7.64 -6.69
C VAL A 151 -4.82 8.13 -7.78
N LEU A 152 -4.38 7.20 -8.63
CA LEU A 152 -3.41 7.42 -9.70
C LEU A 152 -4.12 7.34 -11.05
N GLU A 153 -3.92 8.33 -11.92
CA GLU A 153 -4.33 8.25 -13.33
C GLU A 153 -3.19 7.63 -14.14
N LEU A 154 -3.49 6.56 -14.88
CA LEU A 154 -2.52 5.83 -15.68
C LEU A 154 -2.43 6.40 -17.10
N ASP A 155 -1.24 6.31 -17.71
CA ASP A 155 -1.00 6.74 -19.11
C ASP A 155 -1.52 5.69 -20.10
N THR A 156 -2.76 5.27 -19.92
CA THR A 156 -3.51 4.33 -20.77
C THR A 156 -5.00 4.45 -20.48
N SER A 157 -5.85 3.89 -21.36
CA SER A 157 -7.29 3.88 -21.13
C SER A 157 -7.75 2.63 -20.37
N PHE A 158 -8.88 2.76 -19.67
CA PHE A 158 -9.56 1.64 -19.00
C PHE A 158 -9.81 0.47 -19.98
N LYS A 159 -10.40 0.77 -21.14
CA LYS A 159 -10.70 -0.23 -22.17
C LYS A 159 -9.45 -0.95 -22.68
N GLN A 160 -8.32 -0.24 -22.81
CA GLN A 160 -7.09 -0.84 -23.30
C GLN A 160 -6.58 -1.92 -22.34
N LEU A 161 -6.54 -1.64 -21.04
CA LEU A 161 -6.12 -2.63 -20.05
C LEU A 161 -7.08 -3.83 -20.00
N VAL A 162 -8.39 -3.60 -20.06
CA VAL A 162 -9.38 -4.68 -20.09
C VAL A 162 -9.22 -5.54 -21.36
N LYS A 163 -8.99 -4.91 -22.53
CA LYS A 163 -8.71 -5.62 -23.79
C LYS A 163 -7.41 -6.45 -23.74
N GLU A 164 -6.43 -5.98 -23.02
CA GLU A 164 -5.16 -6.69 -22.77
C GLU A 164 -5.33 -7.85 -21.76
N GLY A 165 -6.52 -7.99 -21.15
CA GLY A 165 -6.87 -9.11 -20.26
C GLY A 165 -6.64 -8.84 -18.76
N PHE A 166 -6.39 -7.58 -18.39
CA PHE A 166 -6.26 -7.21 -16.97
C PHE A 166 -7.63 -7.03 -16.33
N THR A 167 -7.82 -7.62 -15.17
CA THR A 167 -9.08 -7.57 -14.43
C THR A 167 -9.13 -6.37 -13.51
N PRO A 168 -10.01 -5.37 -13.76
CA PRO A 168 -10.18 -4.27 -12.81
C PRO A 168 -10.93 -4.76 -11.56
N LEU A 169 -10.59 -4.19 -10.39
CA LEU A 169 -11.23 -4.54 -9.13
C LEU A 169 -12.30 -3.50 -8.78
N LYS A 170 -13.46 -4.02 -8.38
CA LYS A 170 -14.58 -3.18 -7.91
C LYS A 170 -14.42 -2.89 -6.42
N ILE A 171 -14.71 -1.67 -6.01
CA ILE A 171 -14.79 -1.29 -4.61
C ILE A 171 -16.21 -1.55 -4.09
N GLU A 172 -16.30 -2.08 -2.86
CA GLU A 172 -17.57 -2.22 -2.12
C GLU A 172 -18.00 -0.84 -1.58
N PRO A 173 -19.18 -0.33 -1.95
CA PRO A 173 -19.62 0.99 -1.50
C PRO A 173 -20.06 1.03 -0.02
N VAL A 174 -20.23 -0.14 0.57
CA VAL A 174 -20.65 -0.29 1.98
C VAL A 174 -19.49 -0.88 2.79
N PRO A 175 -19.21 -0.37 4.00
CA PRO A 175 -18.20 -0.96 4.86
C PRO A 175 -18.48 -2.43 5.17
N ALA A 176 -17.47 -3.28 5.07
CA ALA A 176 -17.58 -4.69 5.44
C ALA A 176 -17.89 -4.86 6.93
N PRO A 177 -18.77 -5.80 7.31
CA PRO A 177 -19.07 -6.10 8.71
C PRO A 177 -17.86 -6.78 9.40
N VAL A 178 -17.81 -6.67 10.72
CA VAL A 178 -16.83 -7.40 11.54
C VAL A 178 -17.07 -8.91 11.38
N GLY A 179 -15.99 -9.67 11.21
CA GLY A 179 -16.02 -11.11 10.97
C GLY A 179 -16.20 -11.50 9.50
N GLU A 180 -16.30 -10.53 8.57
CA GLU A 180 -16.35 -10.86 7.15
C GLU A 180 -15.03 -11.50 6.70
N PRO A 181 -15.08 -12.69 6.08
CA PRO A 181 -13.89 -13.34 5.55
C PRO A 181 -13.35 -12.58 4.34
N VAL A 182 -12.06 -12.27 4.39
CA VAL A 182 -11.37 -11.48 3.36
C VAL A 182 -10.04 -12.11 3.00
N GLU A 183 -9.50 -11.72 1.86
CA GLU A 183 -8.12 -11.95 1.51
C GLU A 183 -7.42 -10.63 1.18
N ILE A 184 -6.15 -10.52 1.58
CA ILE A 184 -5.26 -9.44 1.14
C ILE A 184 -4.36 -9.99 0.04
N VAL A 185 -4.32 -9.27 -1.09
CA VAL A 185 -3.50 -9.67 -2.24
C VAL A 185 -2.48 -8.59 -2.53
N GLY A 186 -1.20 -8.89 -2.35
CA GLY A 186 -0.15 -7.89 -2.47
C GLY A 186 1.24 -8.46 -2.69
N ILE A 187 2.22 -7.55 -2.80
CA ILE A 187 3.61 -7.89 -3.12
C ILE A 187 4.50 -7.55 -1.92
N PRO A 188 4.98 -8.56 -1.19
CA PRO A 188 5.93 -8.35 -0.11
C PRO A 188 7.29 -7.92 -0.70
N LEU A 189 7.91 -6.91 -0.13
CA LEU A 189 9.23 -6.42 -0.56
C LEU A 189 10.26 -6.50 0.56
N ASN A 190 9.85 -6.19 1.80
CA ASN A 190 10.77 -6.15 2.93
C ASN A 190 10.85 -7.49 3.66
N GLY A 191 12.06 -7.85 4.09
CA GLY A 191 12.31 -9.07 4.84
C GLY A 191 12.17 -10.37 4.04
N VAL A 192 11.62 -10.33 2.81
CA VAL A 192 11.45 -11.49 1.96
C VAL A 192 12.60 -11.66 0.97
N GLU A 193 12.86 -12.90 0.62
CA GLU A 193 13.81 -13.20 -0.46
C GLU A 193 13.27 -12.67 -1.80
N PRO A 194 14.15 -12.17 -2.71
CA PRO A 194 13.73 -11.63 -4.01
C PRO A 194 12.86 -12.60 -4.83
N SER A 195 13.09 -13.90 -4.68
CA SER A 195 12.30 -14.96 -5.36
C SER A 195 10.85 -15.05 -4.84
N ARG A 196 10.51 -14.35 -3.77
CA ARG A 196 9.17 -14.29 -3.16
C ARG A 196 8.53 -12.91 -3.28
N SER A 197 9.20 -11.91 -3.81
CA SER A 197 8.65 -10.55 -4.02
C SER A 197 7.71 -10.49 -5.22
N PHE A 198 6.66 -11.31 -5.21
CA PHE A 198 5.60 -11.39 -6.21
C PHE A 198 4.23 -11.40 -5.53
N LEU A 199 3.14 -11.50 -6.30
CA LEU A 199 1.80 -11.53 -5.73
C LEU A 199 1.60 -12.70 -4.79
N HIS A 200 1.25 -12.39 -3.56
CA HIS A 200 0.81 -13.31 -2.52
C HIS A 200 -0.61 -12.97 -2.09
N ARG A 201 -1.31 -13.94 -1.55
CA ARG A 201 -2.55 -13.72 -0.81
C ARG A 201 -2.44 -14.25 0.62
N ALA A 202 -3.06 -13.55 1.56
CA ALA A 202 -3.28 -14.00 2.92
C ALA A 202 -4.79 -13.92 3.22
N VAL A 203 -5.34 -14.94 3.87
CA VAL A 203 -6.76 -14.99 4.24
C VAL A 203 -6.91 -14.69 5.72
N CYS A 204 -7.86 -13.83 6.07
CA CYS A 204 -8.22 -13.48 7.44
C CYS A 204 -9.66 -12.94 7.51
N GLU A 205 -9.99 -12.24 8.59
CA GLU A 205 -11.30 -11.63 8.81
C GLU A 205 -11.17 -10.15 9.08
N ILE A 206 -12.21 -9.39 8.74
CA ILE A 206 -12.37 -7.99 9.12
C ILE A 206 -12.57 -7.89 10.62
N GLY A 207 -11.72 -7.11 11.28
CA GLY A 207 -11.85 -6.78 12.70
C GLY A 207 -12.64 -5.49 12.93
N GLN A 208 -12.64 -5.03 14.18
CA GLN A 208 -13.29 -3.78 14.57
C GLN A 208 -12.59 -2.57 13.97
N SER A 209 -13.34 -1.50 13.76
CA SER A 209 -12.76 -0.20 13.40
C SER A 209 -12.12 0.48 14.61
N ALA A 210 -11.02 1.18 14.39
CA ALA A 210 -10.31 1.94 15.39
C ALA A 210 -9.80 3.28 14.82
N ASN A 211 -9.59 4.27 15.68
CA ASN A 211 -8.83 5.46 15.32
C ASN A 211 -7.37 5.16 15.59
N VAL A 212 -6.55 5.24 14.56
CA VAL A 212 -5.13 4.87 14.60
C VAL A 212 -4.27 6.12 14.46
N ARG A 213 -3.23 6.22 15.29
CA ARG A 213 -2.17 7.20 15.15
C ARG A 213 -0.86 6.51 14.86
N GLU A 214 -0.10 7.06 13.94
CA GLU A 214 1.26 6.65 13.63
C GLU A 214 2.09 7.90 13.31
N ASP A 215 3.09 8.16 14.13
CA ASP A 215 3.87 9.38 14.12
C ASP A 215 2.96 10.62 14.21
N VAL A 216 3.00 11.50 13.22
CA VAL A 216 2.20 12.74 13.14
C VAL A 216 0.83 12.53 12.47
N TYR A 217 0.57 11.33 11.96
CA TYR A 217 -0.66 11.00 11.22
C TYR A 217 -1.71 10.39 12.14
N GLN A 218 -2.96 10.68 11.83
CA GLN A 218 -4.11 10.09 12.52
C GLN A 218 -5.17 9.71 11.48
N TRP A 219 -5.59 8.45 11.53
CA TRP A 219 -6.57 7.89 10.61
C TRP A 219 -7.79 7.43 11.39
N GLU A 220 -8.95 7.92 10.95
CA GLU A 220 -10.21 7.55 11.54
C GLU A 220 -10.75 6.27 10.89
N LYS A 221 -11.42 5.46 11.71
CA LYS A 221 -12.12 4.26 11.22
C LYS A 221 -11.22 3.28 10.45
N SER A 222 -9.94 3.22 10.77
CA SER A 222 -9.06 2.15 10.30
C SER A 222 -9.61 0.79 10.70
N ILE A 223 -9.41 -0.22 9.88
CA ILE A 223 -9.96 -1.56 10.05
C ILE A 223 -8.86 -2.48 10.56
N ARG A 224 -9.03 -3.06 11.74
CA ARG A 224 -8.14 -4.13 12.23
C ARG A 224 -8.26 -5.37 11.36
N ASN A 225 -7.17 -6.07 11.19
CA ASN A 225 -7.16 -7.39 10.56
C ASN A 225 -5.94 -8.20 11.02
N ARG A 226 -5.97 -9.51 10.77
CA ARG A 226 -4.87 -10.44 11.08
C ARG A 226 -4.38 -11.18 9.83
N CYS A 227 -4.52 -10.57 8.67
CA CYS A 227 -3.83 -11.05 7.49
C CYS A 227 -2.33 -10.76 7.60
N SER A 228 -1.48 -11.68 7.13
CA SER A 228 -0.04 -11.46 7.09
C SER A 228 0.31 -10.32 6.16
N LEU A 229 1.01 -9.32 6.69
CA LEU A 229 1.51 -8.15 5.94
C LEU A 229 2.99 -7.94 6.21
N VAL A 230 3.69 -7.37 5.25
CA VAL A 230 5.06 -6.85 5.40
C VAL A 230 5.23 -5.63 4.50
N GLY A 231 6.33 -4.91 4.64
CA GLY A 231 6.65 -3.75 3.81
C GLY A 231 6.60 -4.08 2.31
N GLY A 232 6.05 -3.16 1.53
CA GLY A 232 5.70 -3.33 0.11
C GLY A 232 4.26 -3.75 -0.13
N MET A 233 3.59 -4.35 0.85
CA MET A 233 2.17 -4.68 0.75
C MET A 233 1.24 -3.51 1.06
N SER A 234 1.75 -2.34 1.43
CA SER A 234 0.96 -1.10 1.50
C SER A 234 0.20 -0.86 0.21
N GLY A 235 -1.10 -0.52 0.29
CA GLY A 235 -1.99 -0.35 -0.85
C GLY A 235 -2.56 -1.64 -1.44
N SER A 236 -2.20 -2.82 -0.90
CA SER A 236 -2.81 -4.10 -1.29
C SER A 236 -4.32 -4.08 -1.06
N PRO A 237 -5.15 -4.47 -2.04
CA PRO A 237 -6.57 -4.58 -1.82
C PRO A 237 -6.90 -5.68 -0.81
N VAL A 238 -7.80 -5.36 0.10
CA VAL A 238 -8.50 -6.28 0.99
C VAL A 238 -9.80 -6.64 0.30
N VAL A 239 -9.92 -7.87 -0.17
CA VAL A 239 -11.03 -8.34 -1.00
C VAL A 239 -11.95 -9.23 -0.18
N SER A 240 -13.24 -8.91 -0.16
CA SER A 240 -14.26 -9.76 0.44
C SER A 240 -14.38 -11.09 -0.31
N LEU A 241 -14.34 -12.21 0.41
CA LEU A 241 -14.57 -13.53 -0.18
C LEU A 241 -16.04 -13.78 -0.52
N GLN A 242 -16.96 -12.95 0.00
CA GLN A 242 -18.40 -13.05 -0.27
C GLN A 242 -18.80 -12.26 -1.54
N SER A 243 -18.35 -10.99 -1.63
CA SER A 243 -18.75 -10.10 -2.72
C SER A 243 -17.74 -10.04 -3.88
N ASN A 244 -16.51 -10.54 -3.67
CA ASN A 244 -15.37 -10.39 -4.58
C ASN A 244 -15.07 -8.91 -4.90
N ARG A 245 -15.26 -8.01 -3.92
CA ARG A 245 -15.02 -6.56 -4.02
C ARG A 245 -14.01 -6.09 -2.99
N VAL A 246 -13.31 -5.04 -3.32
CA VAL A 246 -12.33 -4.40 -2.42
C VAL A 246 -13.09 -3.63 -1.33
N VAL A 247 -12.89 -4.00 -0.08
CA VAL A 247 -13.52 -3.38 1.10
C VAL A 247 -12.58 -2.40 1.81
N ALA A 248 -11.27 -2.59 1.64
CA ALA A 248 -10.21 -1.75 2.22
C ALA A 248 -8.91 -1.91 1.45
N ILE A 249 -7.88 -1.13 1.83
CA ILE A 249 -6.48 -1.32 1.41
C ILE A 249 -5.60 -1.51 2.64
N ALA A 250 -4.65 -2.44 2.56
CA ALA A 250 -3.67 -2.67 3.61
C ALA A 250 -2.85 -1.40 3.86
N ASN A 251 -2.61 -1.05 5.12
CA ASN A 251 -1.93 0.18 5.47
C ASN A 251 -0.69 -0.06 6.33
N THR A 252 -0.86 -0.36 7.61
CA THR A 252 0.22 -0.44 8.59
C THR A 252 -0.02 -1.56 9.61
N GLY A 253 0.98 -1.85 10.41
CA GLY A 253 0.95 -2.77 11.54
C GLY A 253 2.16 -2.57 12.44
N VAL A 254 2.26 -3.31 13.53
CA VAL A 254 3.35 -3.17 14.49
C VAL A 254 4.53 -4.06 14.09
N ASP A 255 5.63 -3.44 13.66
CA ASP A 255 6.91 -4.12 13.43
C ASP A 255 7.52 -4.60 14.75
N ASP A 256 8.07 -5.81 14.80
CA ASP A 256 8.77 -6.34 15.98
C ASP A 256 9.97 -5.47 16.39
N ASN A 257 10.71 -4.92 15.42
CA ASN A 257 11.83 -4.04 15.68
C ASN A 257 11.39 -2.67 16.21
N ALA A 258 10.17 -2.25 15.90
CA ALA A 258 9.60 -0.99 16.39
C ALA A 258 9.04 -1.10 17.82
N LEU A 259 8.92 -2.30 18.41
CA LEU A 259 8.42 -2.47 19.80
C LEU A 259 9.28 -1.76 20.84
N LEU A 260 10.55 -1.49 20.56
CA LEU A 260 11.45 -0.70 21.39
C LEU A 260 11.31 0.82 21.17
N GLN A 261 10.60 1.26 20.15
CA GLN A 261 10.33 2.66 19.87
C GLN A 261 9.21 3.20 20.79
N PRO A 262 9.05 4.52 20.95
CA PRO A 262 7.90 5.10 21.63
C PRO A 262 6.57 4.65 20.99
N GLU A 263 5.52 4.56 21.80
CA GLU A 263 4.16 4.29 21.27
C GLU A 263 3.76 5.33 20.22
N CYS A 264 3.00 4.89 19.23
CA CYS A 264 2.55 5.70 18.10
C CYS A 264 3.67 6.26 17.21
N SER A 265 4.90 5.77 17.30
CA SER A 265 5.95 6.12 16.33
C SER A 265 5.74 5.39 14.99
N LEU A 266 6.51 5.76 13.97
CA LEU A 266 6.49 5.09 12.66
C LEU A 266 6.76 3.59 12.82
N ASN A 267 5.97 2.74 12.15
CA ASN A 267 5.95 1.27 12.26
C ASN A 267 5.55 0.74 13.65
N ARG A 268 5.06 1.62 14.53
CA ARG A 268 4.44 1.26 15.80
C ARG A 268 3.13 2.01 16.01
N PRO A 269 2.12 1.79 15.12
CA PRO A 269 0.83 2.43 15.24
C PRO A 269 0.18 2.12 16.59
N CYS A 270 -0.58 3.07 17.08
CA CYS A 270 -1.38 2.94 18.29
C CYS A 270 -2.83 3.31 18.03
N GLU A 271 -3.73 2.78 18.83
CA GLU A 271 -5.12 3.19 18.83
C GLU A 271 -5.37 4.29 19.84
N ILE A 272 -6.23 5.24 19.48
CA ILE A 272 -6.66 6.33 20.35
C ILE A 272 -8.16 6.22 20.55
N THR A 273 -8.59 6.08 21.81
CA THR A 273 -10.00 6.11 22.17
C THR A 273 -10.50 7.56 22.24
N ARG A 274 -11.83 7.75 22.29
CA ARG A 274 -12.45 9.09 22.38
C ARG A 274 -12.02 9.88 23.62
N ASP A 275 -11.69 9.22 24.71
CA ASP A 275 -11.19 9.80 25.95
C ASP A 275 -9.65 10.01 25.94
N GLY A 276 -9.00 9.80 24.78
CA GLY A 276 -7.57 10.03 24.59
C GLY A 276 -6.65 8.93 25.09
N LYS A 277 -7.21 7.79 25.54
CA LYS A 277 -6.38 6.64 25.94
C LYS A 277 -5.67 6.05 24.74
N VAL A 278 -4.38 5.80 24.87
CA VAL A 278 -3.50 5.21 23.84
C VAL A 278 -3.28 3.73 24.14
N THR A 279 -3.30 2.90 23.11
CA THR A 279 -3.01 1.46 23.24
C THR A 279 -2.34 0.95 21.95
N THR A 280 -1.18 0.31 22.11
CA THR A 280 -0.52 -0.41 20.99
C THR A 280 -0.95 -1.87 20.99
N LEU A 281 -1.53 -2.34 19.89
CA LEU A 281 -1.92 -3.73 19.71
C LEU A 281 -0.88 -4.45 18.84
N ALA A 282 0.09 -5.09 19.49
CA ALA A 282 1.22 -5.76 18.83
C ALA A 282 0.83 -6.96 17.93
N LYS A 283 -0.44 -7.31 17.86
CA LYS A 283 -0.95 -8.44 17.07
C LYS A 283 -2.07 -8.03 16.11
N GLU A 284 -2.05 -6.81 15.62
CA GLU A 284 -3.04 -6.33 14.68
C GLU A 284 -2.35 -5.58 13.52
N ASN A 285 -2.87 -5.79 12.33
CA ASN A 285 -2.62 -4.94 11.18
C ASN A 285 -3.83 -4.04 10.95
N TYR A 286 -3.62 -2.96 10.24
CA TYR A 286 -4.66 -1.97 9.93
C TYR A 286 -4.78 -1.77 8.43
N ALA A 287 -6.02 -1.58 8.00
CA ALA A 287 -6.36 -1.25 6.62
C ALA A 287 -7.19 0.03 6.57
N GLN A 288 -7.15 0.75 5.46
CA GLN A 288 -7.93 1.97 5.23
C GLN A 288 -9.18 1.66 4.41
N ARG A 289 -10.30 2.27 4.79
CA ARG A 289 -11.56 2.17 4.04
C ARG A 289 -11.44 2.84 2.68
N VAL A 290 -12.00 2.23 1.66
CA VAL A 290 -12.00 2.75 0.28
C VAL A 290 -13.40 3.02 -0.27
N SER A 291 -14.45 2.78 0.53
CA SER A 291 -15.86 2.87 0.10
C SER A 291 -16.27 4.24 -0.46
N ASP A 292 -15.53 5.29 -0.13
CA ASP A 292 -15.80 6.65 -0.59
C ASP A 292 -15.18 6.97 -1.96
N ILE A 293 -14.17 6.23 -2.41
CA ILE A 293 -13.48 6.46 -3.68
C ILE A 293 -14.45 6.44 -4.89
N PRO A 294 -15.37 5.46 -5.05
CA PRO A 294 -16.27 5.43 -6.19
C PRO A 294 -17.18 6.65 -6.30
N SER A 295 -17.49 7.33 -5.17
CA SER A 295 -18.35 8.51 -5.15
C SER A 295 -17.77 9.72 -5.89
N CYS A 296 -16.46 9.69 -6.16
CA CYS A 296 -15.72 10.77 -6.82
C CYS A 296 -15.49 10.52 -8.32
N PHE A 297 -16.14 9.52 -8.90
CA PHE A 297 -16.11 9.27 -10.34
C PHE A 297 -17.44 9.65 -10.99
N ASP A 298 -17.36 10.37 -12.10
CA ASP A 298 -18.55 10.68 -12.91
C ASP A 298 -19.02 9.44 -13.72
N ARG A 299 -20.17 9.57 -14.41
CA ARG A 299 -20.73 8.48 -15.23
C ARG A 299 -19.83 8.04 -16.40
N ARG A 300 -18.81 8.83 -16.74
CA ARG A 300 -17.82 8.50 -17.77
C ARG A 300 -16.60 7.81 -17.17
N GLY A 301 -16.56 7.61 -15.83
CA GLY A 301 -15.43 7.05 -15.11
C GLY A 301 -14.25 8.04 -15.00
N ILE A 302 -14.52 9.33 -14.97
CA ILE A 302 -13.50 10.37 -14.77
C ILE A 302 -13.53 10.81 -13.31
N PHE A 303 -12.35 10.80 -12.66
CA PHE A 303 -12.20 11.28 -11.30
C PHE A 303 -12.45 12.79 -11.22
N ASN A 304 -13.30 13.21 -10.31
CA ASN A 304 -13.62 14.61 -10.05
C ASN A 304 -13.97 14.81 -8.57
N LEU A 305 -13.10 15.49 -7.84
CA LEU A 305 -13.27 15.79 -6.41
C LEU A 305 -14.41 16.79 -6.13
N ASP A 306 -14.79 17.60 -7.14
CA ASP A 306 -15.84 18.62 -7.00
C ASP A 306 -17.25 18.06 -7.19
N LEU A 307 -17.41 16.79 -7.50
CA LEU A 307 -18.74 16.16 -7.54
C LEU A 307 -19.42 16.31 -6.18
N SER A 308 -20.71 16.65 -6.20
CA SER A 308 -21.54 16.72 -4.98
C SER A 308 -21.67 15.36 -4.29
N SER A 309 -21.49 14.26 -5.03
CA SER A 309 -21.46 12.89 -4.49
C SER A 309 -20.14 12.52 -3.82
N CYS A 310 -19.03 13.23 -4.13
CA CYS A 310 -17.70 12.86 -3.67
C CYS A 310 -17.55 13.06 -2.17
N ARG A 311 -17.20 11.97 -1.45
CA ARG A 311 -17.05 11.94 0.00
C ARG A 311 -15.60 11.88 0.48
N LEU A 312 -14.61 11.95 -0.44
CA LEU A 312 -13.22 12.05 -0.06
C LEU A 312 -12.93 13.42 0.59
N GLU A 313 -11.90 13.44 1.45
CA GLU A 313 -11.40 14.67 2.06
C GLU A 313 -11.04 15.70 0.99
N LYS A 314 -11.37 16.96 1.26
CA LYS A 314 -11.06 18.10 0.37
C LYS A 314 -9.91 18.92 0.93
N PRO A 315 -9.19 19.68 0.07
CA PRO A 315 -8.12 20.60 0.49
C PRO A 315 -8.55 21.61 1.52
#